data_fe3432df4d239581773569c1f31075ad
#
_entry.id   fe3432df4d239581773569c1f31075ad
#
_cell.length_a   1.000
_cell.length_b   1.000
_cell.length_c   1.000
_cell.angle_alpha   90.00
_cell.angle_beta   90.00
_cell.angle_gamma   90.00
#
_symmetry.space_group_name_H-M   'P 1'
#
loop_
_entity.id
_entity.type
_entity.pdbx_description
1 polymer ?
#
loop_
_entity_poly.entity_id
_entity_poly.type
_entity_poly.pdbx_seq_one_letter_code
_entity_poly.pdbx_strand_id
1 'polypeptide(L)'
;MIVLVIEKIYAFLWGDLITIPLPQESSIGISLLVILLIPTGIYFTIRTRFLPVRLFPDMIKALMAKKETKDSLSTFQTLIVSTATRVGMGNLVGVVAAISAGGAGAVFWMWVTALIGSSTAFVEGTLAQLHKEKDPLYGGYRGGPAYYIHHFCEEKLKKKKKHVLIAVLFAISGLICWCGISQVISNSVVSSFENAFGIPPLYTTIVLVAIAAVIVLRKNATVKVLDVVVPVMAVCYFAITIFIILKNIGSIPAVFGRIFEEAFGLRQAVSGGFGAVLMNGIKRGLFSNEAGSGSAPCAAAAAECETPVSAGLTQALGVFVDTIVICSCTAMIMLTAPENVVAGKEGMDLLQSAMRYHLGEFGVIFIAVTLFLFSFSTFLGILFYARSNVAYLFGDKWIFQTLYKILALVMLFIGGIAAYTFVWDLGDVGIGLMTIFNTGILYLLGGQALSALKEFESTK
;
A
#
# COMPACT_ATOMS: atom_id res chain seq x y z
N MET A 1 -21.34 3.59 18.96
CA MET A 1 -20.21 3.31 19.86
C MET A 1 -18.94 2.89 19.08
N ILE A 2 -18.98 1.88 18.20
CA ILE A 2 -17.80 1.43 17.43
C ILE A 2 -17.26 2.55 16.53
N VAL A 3 -18.11 3.24 15.78
CA VAL A 3 -17.72 4.36 14.89
C VAL A 3 -17.00 5.45 15.69
N LEU A 4 -17.53 5.87 16.84
CA LEU A 4 -16.92 6.88 17.71
C LEU A 4 -15.53 6.44 18.24
N VAL A 5 -15.31 5.15 18.46
CA VAL A 5 -14.00 4.63 18.86
C VAL A 5 -13.02 4.70 17.69
N ILE A 6 -13.46 4.33 16.49
CA ILE A 6 -12.65 4.42 15.27
C ILE A 6 -12.24 5.87 14.99
N GLU A 7 -13.19 6.81 15.05
CA GLU A 7 -12.95 8.25 14.87
C GLU A 7 -11.94 8.81 15.89
N LYS A 8 -12.04 8.41 17.17
CA LYS A 8 -11.06 8.84 18.19
C LYS A 8 -9.67 8.29 17.95
N ILE A 9 -9.56 7.00 17.57
CA ILE A 9 -8.27 6.40 17.23
C ILE A 9 -7.72 7.04 15.97
N TYR A 10 -8.55 7.26 14.96
CA TYR A 10 -8.16 7.98 13.74
C TYR A 10 -7.61 9.38 14.06
N ALA A 11 -8.33 10.17 14.86
CA ALA A 11 -7.90 11.50 15.27
C ALA A 11 -6.57 11.48 16.07
N PHE A 12 -6.34 10.46 16.87
CA PHE A 12 -5.05 10.29 17.58
C PHE A 12 -3.90 9.96 16.62
N LEU A 13 -4.13 9.13 15.61
CA LEU A 13 -3.10 8.67 14.68
C LEU A 13 -2.77 9.71 13.60
N TRP A 14 -3.82 10.28 13.00
CA TRP A 14 -3.76 11.13 11.83
C TRP A 14 -4.14 12.58 12.09
N GLY A 15 -4.69 12.91 13.26
CA GLY A 15 -4.96 14.28 13.66
C GLY A 15 -3.69 15.04 14.03
N ASP A 16 -3.81 16.35 14.14
CA ASP A 16 -2.71 17.24 14.47
C ASP A 16 -2.25 17.06 15.92
N LEU A 17 -1.16 16.33 16.10
CA LEU A 17 -0.52 16.15 17.42
C LEU A 17 0.29 17.38 17.81
N ILE A 18 0.97 17.99 16.83
CA ILE A 18 1.75 19.22 16.97
C ILE A 18 1.24 20.19 15.94
N THR A 19 0.90 21.40 16.37
CA THR A 19 0.53 22.48 15.47
C THR A 19 1.61 23.56 15.49
N ILE A 20 2.24 23.80 14.35
CA ILE A 20 3.26 24.81 14.17
C ILE A 20 2.61 26.06 13.57
N PRO A 21 2.51 27.18 14.30
CA PRO A 21 1.96 28.41 13.74
C PRO A 21 2.88 28.98 12.66
N LEU A 22 2.29 29.38 11.54
CA LEU A 22 2.96 30.06 10.44
C LEU A 22 2.52 31.54 10.38
N PRO A 23 3.30 32.43 9.71
CA PRO A 23 2.84 33.76 9.39
C PRO A 23 1.50 33.75 8.63
N GLN A 24 0.65 34.77 8.81
CA GLN A 24 -0.65 34.93 8.13
C GLN A 24 -1.77 33.98 8.63
N GLU A 25 -1.86 33.73 9.95
CA GLU A 25 -2.90 32.92 10.60
C GLU A 25 -3.04 31.47 10.07
N SER A 26 -2.03 30.99 9.34
CA SER A 26 -1.95 29.61 8.91
C SER A 26 -1.21 28.75 9.93
N SER A 27 -1.44 27.45 9.93
CA SER A 27 -0.75 26.51 10.80
C SER A 27 -0.46 25.19 10.06
N ILE A 28 0.63 24.54 10.45
CA ILE A 28 0.95 23.19 9.98
C ILE A 28 0.61 22.22 11.10
N GLY A 29 -0.36 21.36 10.86
CA GLY A 29 -0.63 20.20 11.71
C GLY A 29 0.27 19.02 11.33
N ILE A 30 0.93 18.43 12.32
CA ILE A 30 1.78 17.25 12.13
C ILE A 30 1.21 16.10 12.96
N SER A 31 0.83 15.02 12.30
CA SER A 31 0.31 13.83 12.98
C SER A 31 1.39 12.95 13.58
N LEU A 32 0.99 12.09 14.51
CA LEU A 32 1.86 11.08 15.09
C LEU A 32 2.55 10.22 14.01
N LEU A 33 1.82 9.81 12.99
CA LEU A 33 2.35 8.92 11.95
C LEU A 33 3.35 9.61 11.04
N VAL A 34 3.20 10.90 10.76
CA VAL A 34 4.19 11.69 10.03
C VAL A 34 5.49 11.76 10.83
N ILE A 35 5.40 12.01 12.16
CA ILE A 35 6.55 12.03 13.06
C ILE A 35 7.27 10.69 13.14
N LEU A 36 6.56 9.59 12.98
CA LEU A 36 7.17 8.26 12.97
C LEU A 36 7.77 7.89 11.61
N LEU A 37 7.02 8.07 10.53
CA LEU A 37 7.40 7.60 9.20
C LEU A 37 8.56 8.38 8.58
N ILE A 38 8.50 9.72 8.61
CA ILE A 38 9.51 10.54 7.95
C ILE A 38 10.90 10.36 8.60
N PRO A 39 11.06 10.49 9.93
CA PRO A 39 12.35 10.24 10.55
C PRO A 39 12.85 8.80 10.38
N THR A 40 11.94 7.80 10.41
CA THR A 40 12.30 6.40 10.18
C THR A 40 12.85 6.20 8.76
N GLY A 41 12.16 6.73 7.75
CA GLY A 41 12.61 6.67 6.36
C GLY A 41 13.95 7.35 6.15
N ILE A 42 14.15 8.55 6.70
CA ILE A 42 15.42 9.29 6.65
C ILE A 42 16.52 8.51 7.36
N TYR A 43 16.26 8.00 8.58
CA TYR A 43 17.21 7.21 9.35
C TYR A 43 17.73 6.01 8.55
N PHE A 44 16.84 5.19 8.00
CA PHE A 44 17.26 4.03 7.22
C PHE A 44 17.87 4.41 5.88
N THR A 45 17.45 5.49 5.24
CA THR A 45 18.09 5.99 4.02
C THR A 45 19.55 6.37 4.27
N ILE A 46 19.85 7.06 5.37
CA ILE A 46 21.22 7.41 5.75
C ILE A 46 22.01 6.15 6.14
N ARG A 47 21.43 5.27 6.98
CA ARG A 47 22.09 4.07 7.48
C ARG A 47 22.40 3.06 6.38
N THR A 48 21.59 2.99 5.34
CA THR A 48 21.80 2.13 4.14
C THR A 48 22.62 2.86 3.06
N ARG A 49 23.11 4.08 3.32
CA ARG A 49 23.89 4.90 2.38
C ARG A 49 23.16 5.12 1.06
N PHE A 50 21.92 5.64 1.13
CA PHE A 50 21.08 5.89 -0.05
C PHE A 50 20.90 4.65 -0.96
N LEU A 51 20.59 3.51 -0.34
CA LEU A 51 20.41 2.23 -0.99
C LEU A 51 19.55 2.27 -2.27
N PRO A 52 18.40 2.97 -2.33
CA PRO A 52 17.55 3.00 -3.52
C PRO A 52 18.26 3.51 -4.78
N VAL A 53 19.26 4.38 -4.61
CA VAL A 53 20.07 4.91 -5.72
C VAL A 53 21.28 4.02 -5.97
N ARG A 54 22.04 3.72 -4.92
CA ARG A 54 23.32 3.02 -5.00
C ARG A 54 23.20 1.57 -5.45
N LEU A 55 22.18 0.86 -4.99
CA LEU A 55 21.94 -0.55 -5.29
C LEU A 55 20.79 -0.78 -6.29
N PHE A 56 20.40 0.25 -7.05
CA PHE A 56 19.35 0.10 -8.05
C PHE A 56 19.61 -1.03 -9.07
N PRO A 57 20.83 -1.19 -9.62
CA PRO A 57 21.14 -2.33 -10.49
C PRO A 57 20.96 -3.70 -9.79
N ASP A 58 21.27 -3.79 -8.49
CA ASP A 58 21.12 -5.01 -7.72
C ASP A 58 19.67 -5.35 -7.40
N MET A 59 18.82 -4.31 -7.25
CA MET A 59 17.38 -4.49 -7.14
C MET A 59 16.80 -5.17 -8.39
N ILE A 60 17.27 -4.74 -9.58
CA ILE A 60 16.86 -5.36 -10.86
C ILE A 60 17.39 -6.80 -10.96
N LYS A 61 18.64 -7.05 -10.56
CA LYS A 61 19.22 -8.39 -10.54
C LYS A 61 18.48 -9.33 -9.59
N ALA A 62 18.16 -8.86 -8.37
CA ALA A 62 17.39 -9.63 -7.39
C ALA A 62 16.01 -10.05 -7.93
N LEU A 63 15.40 -9.21 -8.75
CA LEU A 63 14.12 -9.51 -9.40
C LEU A 63 14.24 -10.65 -10.42
N MET A 64 15.39 -10.77 -11.10
CA MET A 64 15.62 -11.74 -12.17
C MET A 64 16.18 -13.08 -11.66
N ALA A 65 16.42 -13.22 -10.35
CA ALA A 65 16.95 -14.44 -9.75
C ALA A 65 16.01 -15.64 -9.96
N LYS A 66 16.61 -16.81 -10.25
CA LYS A 66 15.86 -18.05 -10.55
C LYS A 66 15.33 -18.72 -9.28
N LYS A 67 14.23 -19.43 -9.44
CA LYS A 67 13.58 -20.24 -8.41
C LYS A 67 14.37 -21.54 -8.16
N GLU A 68 14.61 -21.91 -6.89
CA GLU A 68 15.33 -23.13 -6.53
C GLU A 68 14.41 -24.33 -6.26
N THR A 69 13.21 -24.12 -5.71
CA THR A 69 12.26 -25.20 -5.39
C THR A 69 10.87 -25.01 -6.00
N LYS A 70 10.10 -26.13 -6.15
CA LYS A 70 8.76 -26.10 -6.79
C LYS A 70 7.65 -25.51 -5.92
N ASP A 71 7.81 -25.53 -4.59
CA ASP A 71 6.71 -25.23 -3.65
C ASP A 71 6.77 -23.82 -3.05
N SER A 72 7.84 -23.05 -3.30
CA SER A 72 7.99 -21.68 -2.85
C SER A 72 7.70 -20.66 -3.96
N LEU A 73 7.38 -19.44 -3.58
CA LEU A 73 7.30 -18.34 -4.52
C LEU A 73 8.69 -17.93 -4.98
N SER A 74 8.90 -17.76 -6.29
CA SER A 74 10.13 -17.14 -6.78
C SER A 74 10.22 -15.69 -6.31
N THR A 75 11.42 -15.09 -6.32
CA THR A 75 11.61 -13.68 -5.99
C THR A 75 10.73 -12.78 -6.88
N PHE A 76 10.61 -13.15 -8.17
CA PHE A 76 9.70 -12.46 -9.10
C PHE A 76 8.22 -12.62 -8.72
N GLN A 77 7.76 -13.83 -8.39
CA GLN A 77 6.39 -14.05 -7.92
C GLN A 77 6.10 -13.32 -6.61
N THR A 78 7.07 -13.24 -5.72
CA THR A 78 6.93 -12.47 -4.49
C THR A 78 6.86 -10.98 -4.75
N LEU A 79 7.65 -10.45 -5.70
CA LEU A 79 7.46 -9.07 -6.15
C LEU A 79 6.06 -8.90 -6.75
N ILE A 80 5.59 -9.80 -7.61
CA ILE A 80 4.24 -9.71 -8.17
C ILE A 80 3.18 -9.74 -7.07
N VAL A 81 3.27 -10.63 -6.09
CA VAL A 81 2.32 -10.66 -4.97
C VAL A 81 2.41 -9.39 -4.13
N SER A 82 3.59 -8.92 -3.78
CA SER A 82 3.75 -7.65 -3.05
C SER A 82 3.43 -6.44 -3.93
N THR A 83 3.64 -6.54 -5.24
CA THR A 83 3.31 -5.52 -6.22
C THR A 83 1.83 -5.57 -6.59
N ALA A 84 1.18 -6.74 -6.57
CA ALA A 84 -0.26 -6.86 -6.81
C ALA A 84 -1.12 -6.27 -5.67
N THR A 85 -0.58 -6.17 -4.46
CA THR A 85 -1.18 -5.40 -3.38
C THR A 85 -0.83 -3.94 -3.46
N ARG A 86 0.38 -3.60 -3.88
CA ARG A 86 0.90 -2.24 -4.06
C ARG A 86 0.49 -1.65 -5.41
N VAL A 87 0.84 -2.28 -6.55
CA VAL A 87 0.32 -1.93 -7.88
C VAL A 87 -1.08 -2.52 -8.01
N GLY A 88 -1.99 -1.91 -7.35
CA GLY A 88 -3.36 -2.33 -7.27
C GLY A 88 -4.29 -1.14 -7.20
N MET A 89 -5.36 -1.28 -6.46
CA MET A 89 -6.31 -0.17 -6.31
C MET A 89 -5.68 1.06 -5.64
N GLY A 90 -4.68 0.90 -4.77
CA GLY A 90 -4.01 2.00 -4.07
C GLY A 90 -3.42 3.06 -4.99
N ASN A 91 -2.90 2.64 -6.15
CA ASN A 91 -2.33 3.52 -7.17
C ASN A 91 -3.36 4.36 -7.92
N LEU A 92 -4.60 3.91 -7.98
CA LEU A 92 -5.69 4.68 -8.56
C LEU A 92 -6.41 5.46 -7.46
N VAL A 93 -7.06 4.74 -6.56
CA VAL A 93 -7.95 5.30 -5.54
C VAL A 93 -7.18 6.10 -4.48
N GLY A 94 -5.98 5.66 -4.10
CA GLY A 94 -5.12 6.38 -3.16
C GLY A 94 -4.65 7.72 -3.73
N VAL A 95 -4.23 7.75 -5.01
CA VAL A 95 -3.80 9.00 -5.66
C VAL A 95 -4.97 9.95 -5.89
N VAL A 96 -6.14 9.41 -6.27
CA VAL A 96 -7.38 10.21 -6.35
C VAL A 96 -7.69 10.85 -5.00
N ALA A 97 -7.66 10.09 -3.91
CA ALA A 97 -7.90 10.60 -2.57
C ALA A 97 -6.83 11.63 -2.12
N ALA A 98 -5.55 11.43 -2.52
CA ALA A 98 -4.48 12.38 -2.26
C ALA A 98 -4.72 13.73 -2.94
N ILE A 99 -5.05 13.71 -4.24
CA ILE A 99 -5.27 14.94 -5.04
C ILE A 99 -6.58 15.62 -4.63
N SER A 100 -7.65 14.86 -4.40
CA SER A 100 -8.94 15.38 -3.97
C SER A 100 -8.85 16.15 -2.64
N ALA A 101 -8.13 15.58 -1.65
CA ALA A 101 -8.02 16.15 -0.31
C ALA A 101 -6.78 17.04 -0.08
N GLY A 102 -5.71 16.84 -0.85
CA GLY A 102 -4.43 17.52 -0.68
C GLY A 102 -3.97 18.34 -1.90
N GLY A 103 -4.73 18.35 -3.00
CA GLY A 103 -4.32 19.03 -4.23
C GLY A 103 -3.17 18.35 -4.96
N ALA A 104 -2.63 19.02 -5.99
CA ALA A 104 -1.52 18.50 -6.78
C ALA A 104 -0.24 18.33 -5.96
N GLY A 105 0.00 19.18 -4.97
CA GLY A 105 1.16 19.13 -4.10
C GLY A 105 1.28 17.84 -3.27
N ALA A 106 0.16 17.15 -3.00
CA ALA A 106 0.18 15.86 -2.32
C ALA A 106 1.00 14.80 -3.07
N VAL A 107 1.05 14.87 -4.42
CA VAL A 107 1.85 13.98 -5.26
C VAL A 107 3.34 14.09 -4.94
N PHE A 108 3.84 15.30 -4.72
CA PHE A 108 5.23 15.51 -4.30
C PHE A 108 5.55 14.78 -3.00
N TRP A 109 4.69 14.89 -2.00
CA TRP A 109 4.89 14.22 -0.71
C TRP A 109 4.72 12.70 -0.79
N MET A 110 3.91 12.19 -1.72
CA MET A 110 3.91 10.76 -2.07
C MET A 110 5.28 10.33 -2.62
N TRP A 111 5.91 11.11 -3.51
CA TRP A 111 7.26 10.80 -4.02
C TRP A 111 8.30 10.80 -2.90
N VAL A 112 8.26 11.80 -2.02
CA VAL A 112 9.18 11.87 -0.86
C VAL A 112 9.04 10.63 0.01
N THR A 113 7.82 10.23 0.36
CA THR A 113 7.58 9.01 1.17
C THR A 113 8.06 7.75 0.48
N ALA A 114 7.94 7.64 -0.84
CA ALA A 114 8.44 6.50 -1.59
C ALA A 114 9.97 6.44 -1.60
N LEU A 115 10.65 7.57 -1.83
CA LEU A 115 12.11 7.62 -1.87
C LEU A 115 12.74 7.23 -0.53
N ILE A 116 12.28 7.83 0.58
CA ILE A 116 12.79 7.49 1.92
C ILE A 116 12.23 6.15 2.41
N GLY A 117 10.99 5.82 2.07
CA GLY A 117 10.32 4.56 2.43
C GLY A 117 10.95 3.34 1.78
N SER A 118 11.54 3.45 0.59
CA SER A 118 12.24 2.35 -0.06
C SER A 118 13.32 1.72 0.83
N SER A 119 14.07 2.54 1.57
CA SER A 119 15.08 2.04 2.52
C SER A 119 14.45 1.35 3.73
N THR A 120 13.30 1.83 4.18
CA THR A 120 12.52 1.16 5.24
C THR A 120 12.00 -0.19 4.75
N ALA A 121 11.41 -0.24 3.56
CA ALA A 121 10.91 -1.49 2.95
C ALA A 121 12.02 -2.53 2.73
N PHE A 122 13.25 -2.07 2.41
CA PHE A 122 14.43 -2.93 2.38
C PHE A 122 14.67 -3.62 3.73
N VAL A 123 14.69 -2.83 4.82
CA VAL A 123 14.91 -3.36 6.17
C VAL A 123 13.80 -4.33 6.57
N GLU A 124 12.54 -3.96 6.34
CA GLU A 124 11.37 -4.79 6.60
C GLU A 124 11.44 -6.14 5.86
N GLY A 125 11.72 -6.12 4.56
CA GLY A 125 11.82 -7.31 3.73
C GLY A 125 12.97 -8.23 4.13
N THR A 126 14.12 -7.65 4.49
CA THR A 126 15.27 -8.40 4.99
C THR A 126 14.98 -9.06 6.34
N LEU A 127 14.39 -8.33 7.29
CA LEU A 127 13.99 -8.87 8.59
C LEU A 127 12.94 -9.98 8.45
N ALA A 128 11.99 -9.83 7.54
CA ALA A 128 10.99 -10.85 7.27
C ALA A 128 11.60 -12.18 6.83
N GLN A 129 12.66 -12.14 6.04
CA GLN A 129 13.40 -13.32 5.61
C GLN A 129 14.27 -13.92 6.72
N LEU A 130 14.91 -13.09 7.56
CA LEU A 130 15.72 -13.55 8.69
C LEU A 130 14.90 -14.26 9.75
N HIS A 131 13.61 -13.92 9.88
CA HIS A 131 12.72 -14.44 10.92
C HIS A 131 11.53 -15.24 10.37
N LYS A 132 11.62 -15.75 9.15
CA LYS A 132 10.55 -16.57 8.55
C LYS A 132 10.47 -17.95 9.17
N GLU A 133 9.27 -18.51 9.17
CA GLU A 133 8.96 -19.87 9.64
C GLU A 133 8.32 -20.69 8.53
N LYS A 134 8.38 -22.04 8.65
CA LYS A 134 7.65 -22.93 7.75
C LYS A 134 6.14 -22.76 7.94
N ASP A 135 5.39 -22.75 6.84
CA ASP A 135 3.92 -22.70 6.86
C ASP A 135 3.34 -24.11 6.70
N PRO A 136 2.79 -24.71 7.78
CA PRO A 136 2.29 -26.08 7.71
C PRO A 136 0.96 -26.20 6.97
N LEU A 137 0.20 -25.10 6.79
CA LEU A 137 -1.10 -25.13 6.11
C LEU A 137 -0.98 -24.94 4.60
N TYR A 138 -0.14 -24.00 4.16
CA TYR A 138 -0.03 -23.60 2.77
C TYR A 138 1.24 -24.11 2.10
N GLY A 139 2.18 -24.66 2.88
CA GLY A 139 3.52 -25.00 2.42
C GLY A 139 4.42 -23.77 2.26
N GLY A 140 5.72 -23.97 2.05
CA GLY A 140 6.70 -22.89 1.95
C GLY A 140 6.92 -22.18 3.29
N TYR A 141 6.95 -20.84 3.27
CA TYR A 141 7.27 -20.01 4.41
C TYR A 141 6.21 -18.96 4.68
N ARG A 142 6.16 -18.50 5.94
CA ARG A 142 5.36 -17.38 6.44
C ARG A 142 6.19 -16.52 7.38
N GLY A 143 5.76 -15.32 7.65
CA GLY A 143 6.44 -14.40 8.57
C GLY A 143 5.83 -13.00 8.52
N GLY A 144 6.65 -12.02 8.74
CA GLY A 144 6.28 -10.62 8.84
C GLY A 144 6.44 -10.09 10.26
N PRO A 145 5.95 -8.88 10.56
CA PRO A 145 6.23 -8.22 11.84
C PRO A 145 5.81 -9.00 13.07
N ALA A 146 4.66 -9.69 13.06
CA ALA A 146 4.24 -10.50 14.20
C ALA A 146 5.32 -11.55 14.60
N TYR A 147 6.01 -12.11 13.61
CA TYR A 147 7.04 -13.13 13.81
C TYR A 147 8.36 -12.54 14.27
N TYR A 148 8.89 -11.51 13.59
CA TYR A 148 10.16 -10.93 14.04
C TYR A 148 10.05 -10.15 15.36
N ILE A 149 8.89 -9.55 15.68
CA ILE A 149 8.61 -8.99 17.02
C ILE A 149 8.62 -10.12 18.07
N HIS A 150 7.97 -11.24 17.76
CA HIS A 150 7.90 -12.38 18.65
C HIS A 150 9.30 -12.94 18.96
N HIS A 151 10.09 -13.25 17.93
CA HIS A 151 11.46 -13.77 18.09
C HIS A 151 12.35 -12.81 18.87
N PHE A 152 12.28 -11.50 18.56
CA PHE A 152 13.03 -10.50 19.32
C PHE A 152 12.69 -10.49 20.81
N CYS A 153 11.42 -10.56 21.15
CA CYS A 153 10.98 -10.57 22.54
C CYS A 153 11.40 -11.86 23.27
N GLU A 154 11.35 -13.03 22.60
CA GLU A 154 11.83 -14.28 23.17
C GLU A 154 13.33 -14.25 23.45
N GLU A 155 14.12 -13.73 22.50
CA GLU A 155 15.57 -13.59 22.64
C GLU A 155 15.93 -12.67 23.82
N LYS A 156 15.26 -11.51 23.92
CA LYS A 156 15.49 -10.55 25.02
C LYS A 156 15.04 -11.05 26.37
N LEU A 157 13.90 -11.72 26.45
CA LEU A 157 13.34 -12.25 27.69
C LEU A 157 13.97 -13.60 28.10
N LYS A 158 14.74 -14.24 27.20
CA LYS A 158 15.30 -15.60 27.36
C LYS A 158 14.24 -16.62 27.77
N LYS A 159 13.00 -16.43 27.35
CA LYS A 159 11.85 -17.31 27.65
C LYS A 159 11.00 -17.51 26.40
N LYS A 160 10.70 -18.76 26.09
CA LYS A 160 9.70 -19.09 25.05
C LYS A 160 8.30 -18.69 25.54
N LYS A 161 7.57 -18.00 24.70
CA LYS A 161 6.18 -17.60 24.93
C LYS A 161 5.31 -18.07 23.77
N LYS A 162 4.08 -18.47 24.08
CA LYS A 162 3.12 -18.80 23.03
C LYS A 162 2.74 -17.56 22.21
N HIS A 163 2.59 -16.42 22.85
CA HIS A 163 2.25 -15.14 22.25
C HIS A 163 2.96 -14.00 23.01
N VAL A 164 3.36 -12.98 22.25
CA VAL A 164 3.91 -11.73 22.78
C VAL A 164 2.91 -10.61 22.51
N LEU A 165 2.58 -9.81 23.52
CA LEU A 165 1.53 -8.80 23.44
C LEU A 165 1.69 -7.85 22.25
N ILE A 166 2.88 -7.31 22.02
CA ILE A 166 3.14 -6.37 20.91
C ILE A 166 2.90 -7.05 19.55
N ALA A 167 3.32 -8.31 19.39
CA ALA A 167 3.09 -9.07 18.17
C ALA A 167 1.61 -9.40 17.95
N VAL A 168 0.87 -9.69 19.05
CA VAL A 168 -0.60 -9.87 19.02
C VAL A 168 -1.28 -8.58 18.59
N LEU A 169 -0.90 -7.44 19.16
CA LEU A 169 -1.47 -6.14 18.80
C LEU A 169 -1.19 -5.78 17.34
N PHE A 170 0.03 -6.02 16.86
CA PHE A 170 0.35 -5.86 15.44
C PHE A 170 -0.54 -6.75 14.55
N ALA A 171 -0.65 -8.04 14.89
CA ALA A 171 -1.43 -8.99 14.11
C ALA A 171 -2.92 -8.61 14.04
N ILE A 172 -3.51 -8.17 15.16
CA ILE A 172 -4.90 -7.68 15.20
C ILE A 172 -5.04 -6.41 14.36
N SER A 173 -4.12 -5.45 14.48
CA SER A 173 -4.13 -4.22 13.70
C SER A 173 -4.10 -4.49 12.20
N GLY A 174 -3.30 -5.47 11.75
CA GLY A 174 -3.27 -5.91 10.36
C GLY A 174 -4.60 -6.50 9.89
N LEU A 175 -5.22 -7.36 10.69
CA LEU A 175 -6.53 -7.93 10.34
C LEU A 175 -7.62 -6.86 10.25
N ILE A 176 -7.59 -5.84 11.11
CA ILE A 176 -8.50 -4.68 11.05
C ILE A 176 -8.22 -3.85 9.79
N CYS A 177 -6.95 -3.58 9.49
CA CYS A 177 -6.53 -2.84 8.31
C CYS A 177 -7.10 -3.47 7.03
N TRP A 178 -6.89 -4.76 6.84
CA TRP A 178 -7.33 -5.46 5.63
C TRP A 178 -8.85 -5.63 5.54
N CYS A 179 -9.57 -5.62 6.66
CA CYS A 179 -11.02 -5.45 6.67
C CYS A 179 -11.43 -4.08 6.10
N GLY A 180 -10.78 -3.00 6.53
CA GLY A 180 -11.00 -1.65 6.01
C GLY A 180 -10.65 -1.53 4.53
N ILE A 181 -9.49 -2.06 4.11
CA ILE A 181 -9.09 -2.08 2.69
C ILE A 181 -10.13 -2.84 1.85
N SER A 182 -10.70 -3.94 2.35
CA SER A 182 -11.78 -4.67 1.65
C SER A 182 -13.01 -3.78 1.38
N GLN A 183 -13.34 -2.88 2.31
CA GLN A 183 -14.43 -1.92 2.13
C GLN A 183 -14.09 -0.89 1.04
N VAL A 184 -12.87 -0.31 1.08
CA VAL A 184 -12.42 0.67 0.07
C VAL A 184 -12.40 0.05 -1.33
N ILE A 185 -11.95 -1.22 -1.45
CA ILE A 185 -11.96 -2.00 -2.70
C ILE A 185 -13.37 -2.01 -3.31
N SER A 186 -14.34 -2.48 -2.55
CA SER A 186 -15.71 -2.64 -3.05
C SER A 186 -16.35 -1.30 -3.38
N ASN A 187 -16.21 -0.30 -2.50
CA ASN A 187 -16.74 1.04 -2.71
C ASN A 187 -16.25 1.65 -4.03
N SER A 188 -14.94 1.57 -4.27
CA SER A 188 -14.33 2.16 -5.47
C SER A 188 -14.73 1.44 -6.75
N VAL A 189 -14.79 0.10 -6.74
CA VAL A 189 -15.26 -0.69 -7.89
C VAL A 189 -16.71 -0.37 -8.20
N VAL A 190 -17.56 -0.36 -7.19
CA VAL A 190 -19.01 -0.10 -7.34
C VAL A 190 -19.24 1.28 -7.92
N SER A 191 -18.61 2.32 -7.36
CA SER A 191 -18.70 3.68 -7.88
C SER A 191 -18.21 3.79 -9.32
N SER A 192 -17.11 3.12 -9.65
CA SER A 192 -16.56 3.13 -11.01
C SER A 192 -17.48 2.46 -12.03
N PHE A 193 -18.15 1.37 -11.65
CA PHE A 193 -19.12 0.68 -12.52
C PHE A 193 -20.43 1.44 -12.65
N GLU A 194 -20.88 2.12 -11.60
CA GLU A 194 -22.02 3.02 -11.67
C GLU A 194 -21.76 4.15 -12.67
N ASN A 195 -20.60 4.79 -12.59
CA ASN A 195 -20.20 5.86 -13.52
C ASN A 195 -20.03 5.39 -14.97
N ALA A 196 -19.53 4.16 -15.19
CA ALA A 196 -19.24 3.63 -16.52
C ALA A 196 -20.46 3.01 -17.20
N PHE A 197 -21.33 2.33 -16.46
CA PHE A 197 -22.37 1.48 -17.00
C PHE A 197 -23.76 1.79 -16.46
N GLY A 198 -23.90 2.73 -15.50
CA GLY A 198 -25.17 3.02 -14.85
C GLY A 198 -25.73 1.88 -14.01
N ILE A 199 -24.89 0.92 -13.59
CA ILE A 199 -25.34 -0.24 -12.82
C ILE A 199 -25.50 0.18 -11.36
N PRO A 200 -26.68 -0.04 -10.74
CA PRO A 200 -26.90 0.30 -9.35
C PRO A 200 -25.90 -0.38 -8.41
N PRO A 201 -25.39 0.32 -7.37
CA PRO A 201 -24.35 -0.15 -6.46
C PRO A 201 -24.58 -1.56 -5.89
N LEU A 202 -25.80 -1.87 -5.51
CA LEU A 202 -26.15 -3.16 -4.91
C LEU A 202 -25.87 -4.36 -5.85
N TYR A 203 -26.20 -4.23 -7.13
CA TYR A 203 -25.98 -5.33 -8.10
C TYR A 203 -24.50 -5.56 -8.34
N THR A 204 -23.72 -4.51 -8.53
CA THR A 204 -22.26 -4.61 -8.67
C THR A 204 -21.64 -5.21 -7.42
N THR A 205 -22.09 -4.81 -6.21
CA THR A 205 -21.63 -5.38 -4.94
C THR A 205 -21.89 -6.88 -4.85
N ILE A 206 -23.13 -7.32 -5.16
CA ILE A 206 -23.47 -8.75 -5.11
C ILE A 206 -22.61 -9.57 -6.07
N VAL A 207 -22.45 -9.10 -7.30
CA VAL A 207 -21.64 -9.78 -8.31
C VAL A 207 -20.17 -9.84 -7.89
N LEU A 208 -19.61 -8.73 -7.41
CA LEU A 208 -18.23 -8.65 -6.93
C LEU A 208 -17.99 -9.64 -5.78
N VAL A 209 -18.87 -9.65 -4.77
CA VAL A 209 -18.76 -10.55 -3.62
C VAL A 209 -18.94 -12.01 -4.03
N ALA A 210 -19.87 -12.32 -4.96
CA ALA A 210 -20.05 -13.67 -5.46
C ALA A 210 -18.80 -14.19 -6.18
N ILE A 211 -18.21 -13.40 -7.08
CA ILE A 211 -16.95 -13.75 -7.76
C ILE A 211 -15.82 -13.95 -6.73
N ALA A 212 -15.68 -13.01 -5.81
CA ALA A 212 -14.66 -13.09 -4.76
C ALA A 212 -14.83 -14.34 -3.90
N ALA A 213 -16.07 -14.68 -3.48
CA ALA A 213 -16.37 -15.87 -2.67
C ALA A 213 -16.00 -17.17 -3.38
N VAL A 214 -16.36 -17.32 -4.66
CA VAL A 214 -16.03 -18.52 -5.47
C VAL A 214 -14.52 -18.77 -5.51
N ILE A 215 -13.72 -17.71 -5.57
CA ILE A 215 -12.26 -17.82 -5.69
C ILE A 215 -11.61 -17.98 -4.30
N VAL A 216 -11.96 -17.11 -3.36
CA VAL A 216 -11.27 -17.00 -2.08
C VAL A 216 -11.55 -18.16 -1.14
N LEU A 217 -12.77 -18.73 -1.18
CA LEU A 217 -13.13 -19.86 -0.32
C LEU A 217 -12.46 -21.18 -0.74
N ARG A 218 -11.84 -21.24 -1.91
CA ARG A 218 -10.98 -22.37 -2.28
C ARG A 218 -9.73 -22.40 -1.39
N LYS A 219 -9.25 -23.60 -1.04
CA LYS A 219 -8.05 -23.78 -0.20
C LYS A 219 -6.81 -23.13 -0.82
N ASN A 220 -6.64 -23.29 -2.12
CA ASN A 220 -5.54 -22.71 -2.90
C ASN A 220 -6.09 -21.69 -3.89
N ALA A 221 -6.57 -20.54 -3.42
CA ALA A 221 -6.87 -19.42 -4.29
C ALA A 221 -5.57 -19.03 -5.03
N THR A 222 -5.56 -19.18 -6.35
CA THR A 222 -4.33 -19.22 -7.13
C THR A 222 -3.73 -17.83 -7.31
N VAL A 223 -2.59 -17.61 -6.69
CA VAL A 223 -1.66 -16.50 -6.96
C VAL A 223 -1.22 -16.48 -8.44
N LYS A 224 -1.23 -17.62 -9.13
CA LYS A 224 -0.78 -17.77 -10.53
C LYS A 224 -1.50 -16.87 -11.54
N VAL A 225 -2.78 -16.54 -11.31
CA VAL A 225 -3.50 -15.61 -12.19
C VAL A 225 -2.91 -14.21 -12.09
N LEU A 226 -2.45 -13.82 -10.89
CA LEU A 226 -1.84 -12.51 -10.65
C LEU A 226 -0.50 -12.36 -11.37
N ASP A 227 0.25 -13.46 -11.58
CA ASP A 227 1.54 -13.46 -12.26
C ASP A 227 1.46 -12.93 -13.71
N VAL A 228 0.29 -13.05 -14.34
CA VAL A 228 0.04 -12.61 -15.72
C VAL A 228 -0.81 -11.33 -15.74
N VAL A 229 -1.90 -11.30 -14.99
CA VAL A 229 -2.90 -10.24 -15.06
C VAL A 229 -2.32 -8.90 -14.59
N VAL A 230 -1.56 -8.90 -13.48
CA VAL A 230 -1.02 -7.64 -12.92
C VAL A 230 0.00 -6.97 -13.84
N PRO A 231 1.02 -7.66 -14.37
CA PRO A 231 1.95 -7.05 -15.32
C PRO A 231 1.27 -6.54 -16.58
N VAL A 232 0.32 -7.29 -17.15
CA VAL A 232 -0.40 -6.87 -18.35
C VAL A 232 -1.21 -5.60 -18.08
N MET A 233 -1.95 -5.55 -16.98
CA MET A 233 -2.70 -4.35 -16.59
C MET A 233 -1.79 -3.14 -16.38
N ALA A 234 -0.67 -3.33 -15.66
CA ALA A 234 0.28 -2.26 -15.40
C ALA A 234 0.89 -1.71 -16.70
N VAL A 235 1.25 -2.58 -17.64
CA VAL A 235 1.76 -2.18 -18.97
C VAL A 235 0.71 -1.43 -19.78
N CYS A 236 -0.53 -1.91 -19.85
CA CYS A 236 -1.62 -1.23 -20.55
C CYS A 236 -1.91 0.14 -19.92
N TYR A 237 -1.97 0.22 -18.59
CA TYR A 237 -2.19 1.47 -17.87
C TYR A 237 -1.07 2.49 -18.14
N PHE A 238 0.18 2.02 -18.05
CA PHE A 238 1.35 2.84 -18.35
C PHE A 238 1.37 3.34 -19.80
N ALA A 239 1.07 2.47 -20.77
CA ALA A 239 1.02 2.85 -22.19
C ALA A 239 -0.04 3.92 -22.48
N ILE A 240 -1.24 3.78 -21.90
CA ILE A 240 -2.30 4.78 -22.02
C ILE A 240 -1.89 6.10 -21.37
N THR A 241 -1.25 6.04 -20.20
CA THR A 241 -0.75 7.26 -19.56
C THR A 241 0.31 7.97 -20.39
N ILE A 242 1.27 7.23 -20.96
CA ILE A 242 2.27 7.82 -21.86
C ILE A 242 1.60 8.48 -23.07
N PHE A 243 0.59 7.82 -23.66
CA PHE A 243 -0.18 8.41 -24.74
C PHE A 243 -0.85 9.74 -24.32
N ILE A 244 -1.47 9.80 -23.14
CA ILE A 244 -2.09 11.03 -22.61
C ILE A 244 -1.03 12.12 -22.37
N ILE A 245 0.12 11.77 -21.77
CA ILE A 245 1.23 12.70 -21.55
C ILE A 245 1.74 13.27 -22.88
N LEU A 246 1.99 12.43 -23.87
CA LEU A 246 2.46 12.87 -25.18
C LEU A 246 1.47 13.78 -25.89
N LYS A 247 0.17 13.47 -25.79
CA LYS A 247 -0.91 14.33 -26.34
C LYS A 247 -0.97 15.69 -25.66
N ASN A 248 -0.60 15.77 -24.37
CA ASN A 248 -0.66 16.99 -23.56
C ASN A 248 0.73 17.49 -23.16
N ILE A 249 1.78 17.21 -23.95
CA ILE A 249 3.18 17.49 -23.61
C ILE A 249 3.43 18.96 -23.25
N GLY A 250 2.72 19.88 -23.91
CA GLY A 250 2.81 21.32 -23.65
C GLY A 250 2.32 21.75 -22.26
N SER A 251 1.44 20.97 -21.60
CA SER A 251 0.94 21.28 -20.25
C SER A 251 1.83 20.69 -19.14
N ILE A 252 2.72 19.76 -19.46
CA ILE A 252 3.54 19.05 -18.47
C ILE A 252 4.38 19.99 -17.59
N PRO A 253 5.09 21.01 -18.13
CA PRO A 253 5.83 21.94 -17.30
C PRO A 253 4.93 22.68 -16.28
N ALA A 254 3.73 23.08 -16.69
CA ALA A 254 2.77 23.74 -15.80
C ALA A 254 2.23 22.78 -14.71
N VAL A 255 2.01 21.51 -15.05
CA VAL A 255 1.62 20.48 -14.07
C VAL A 255 2.70 20.28 -13.01
N PHE A 256 3.97 20.16 -13.41
CA PHE A 256 5.08 20.07 -12.45
C PHE A 256 5.21 21.36 -11.62
N GLY A 257 5.12 22.54 -12.25
CA GLY A 257 5.08 23.82 -11.54
C GLY A 257 4.01 23.82 -10.46
N ARG A 258 2.78 23.43 -10.80
CA ARG A 258 1.66 23.33 -9.85
C ARG A 258 1.95 22.34 -8.72
N ILE A 259 2.49 21.16 -9.02
CA ILE A 259 2.86 20.17 -7.99
C ILE A 259 3.83 20.79 -6.97
N PHE A 260 4.90 21.45 -7.44
CA PHE A 260 5.88 22.05 -6.55
C PHE A 260 5.34 23.28 -5.81
N GLU A 261 4.62 24.18 -6.48
CA GLU A 261 4.03 25.36 -5.84
C GLU A 261 3.07 24.97 -4.71
N GLU A 262 2.18 24.01 -4.95
CA GLU A 262 1.22 23.53 -3.95
C GLU A 262 1.92 22.72 -2.84
N ALA A 263 2.95 21.93 -3.17
CA ALA A 263 3.71 21.13 -2.21
C ALA A 263 4.41 21.94 -1.13
N PHE A 264 4.77 23.18 -1.44
CA PHE A 264 5.47 24.09 -0.50
C PHE A 264 4.59 25.26 -0.05
N GLY A 265 3.29 25.22 -0.33
CA GLY A 265 2.34 26.24 0.11
C GLY A 265 2.48 27.58 -0.62
N LEU A 266 3.20 27.62 -1.76
CA LEU A 266 3.36 28.83 -2.57
C LEU A 266 2.08 29.17 -3.34
N ARG A 267 1.24 28.15 -3.56
CA ARG A 267 -0.10 28.26 -4.14
C ARG A 267 -1.09 27.53 -3.24
N GLN A 268 -2.23 28.14 -2.95
CA GLN A 268 -3.27 27.53 -2.15
C GLN A 268 -3.98 26.44 -2.99
N ALA A 269 -3.87 25.20 -2.57
CA ALA A 269 -4.41 24.04 -3.30
C ALA A 269 -5.82 23.67 -2.83
N VAL A 270 -6.02 23.68 -1.51
CA VAL A 270 -7.26 23.26 -0.83
C VAL A 270 -7.45 24.07 0.45
N SER A 271 -8.65 24.05 0.99
CA SER A 271 -9.03 24.80 2.20
C SER A 271 -8.22 24.48 3.47
N GLY A 272 -7.50 23.34 3.50
CA GLY A 272 -6.65 22.91 4.63
C GLY A 272 -5.21 23.44 4.60
N GLY A 273 -4.80 24.20 3.57
CA GLY A 273 -3.46 24.76 3.46
C GLY A 273 -2.34 23.70 3.36
N PHE A 274 -1.09 24.12 3.62
CA PHE A 274 0.12 23.29 3.50
C PHE A 274 0.06 21.99 4.35
N GLY A 275 -0.51 22.05 5.55
CA GLY A 275 -0.66 20.89 6.43
C GLY A 275 -1.49 19.77 5.78
N ALA A 276 -2.59 20.11 5.13
CA ALA A 276 -3.44 19.15 4.42
C ALA A 276 -2.71 18.51 3.22
N VAL A 277 -1.95 19.30 2.47
CA VAL A 277 -1.14 18.82 1.34
C VAL A 277 -0.11 17.79 1.82
N LEU A 278 0.68 18.14 2.83
CA LEU A 278 1.69 17.29 3.44
C LEU A 278 1.08 15.98 3.98
N MET A 279 0.02 16.13 4.81
CA MET A 279 -0.63 15.01 5.47
C MET A 279 -1.23 14.01 4.48
N ASN A 280 -1.99 14.51 3.49
CA ASN A 280 -2.63 13.64 2.51
C ASN A 280 -1.61 12.97 1.59
N GLY A 281 -0.54 13.66 1.22
CA GLY A 281 0.56 13.08 0.45
C GLY A 281 1.25 11.93 1.19
N ILE A 282 1.61 12.13 2.46
CA ILE A 282 2.26 11.09 3.28
C ILE A 282 1.31 9.92 3.55
N LYS A 283 0.07 10.20 3.96
CA LYS A 283 -0.94 9.20 4.27
C LYS A 283 -1.27 8.31 3.07
N ARG A 284 -1.50 8.90 1.92
CA ARG A 284 -1.84 8.17 0.69
C ARG A 284 -0.62 7.54 0.04
N GLY A 285 0.57 8.11 0.23
CA GLY A 285 1.85 7.47 -0.09
C GLY A 285 2.03 6.18 0.68
N LEU A 286 1.87 6.20 2.01
CA LEU A 286 1.92 5.00 2.86
C LEU A 286 0.85 3.97 2.47
N PHE A 287 -0.37 4.41 2.18
CA PHE A 287 -1.45 3.53 1.76
C PHE A 287 -1.13 2.79 0.45
N SER A 288 -0.45 3.45 -0.49
CA SER A 288 -0.06 2.85 -1.76
C SER A 288 1.16 1.94 -1.63
N ASN A 289 2.27 2.45 -1.10
CA ASN A 289 3.56 1.74 -1.11
C ASN A 289 3.82 0.85 0.11
N GLU A 290 2.99 0.96 1.15
CA GLU A 290 3.02 0.16 2.39
C GLU A 290 4.35 0.21 3.17
N ALA A 291 5.31 1.07 2.80
CA ALA A 291 6.63 1.13 3.41
C ALA A 291 6.57 1.65 4.85
N GLY A 292 7.01 0.85 5.80
CA GLY A 292 6.95 1.13 7.23
C GLY A 292 5.68 0.63 7.92
N SER A 293 4.65 0.19 7.17
CA SER A 293 3.42 -0.38 7.76
C SER A 293 3.59 -1.81 8.27
N GLY A 294 4.52 -2.58 7.70
CA GLY A 294 4.72 -3.99 8.04
C GLY A 294 3.80 -4.97 7.31
N SER A 295 3.01 -4.55 6.33
CA SER A 295 2.15 -5.46 5.55
C SER A 295 2.94 -6.26 4.52
N ALA A 296 3.73 -5.58 3.68
CA ALA A 296 4.54 -6.21 2.65
C ALA A 296 5.55 -7.27 3.16
N PRO A 297 6.14 -7.15 4.36
CA PRO A 297 6.95 -8.20 4.96
C PRO A 297 6.27 -9.57 5.08
N CYS A 298 4.93 -9.62 5.20
CA CYS A 298 4.20 -10.88 5.22
C CYS A 298 4.34 -11.67 3.90
N ALA A 299 4.43 -10.97 2.76
CA ALA A 299 4.74 -11.61 1.48
C ALA A 299 6.25 -11.85 1.32
N ALA A 300 7.09 -10.90 1.72
CA ALA A 300 8.53 -11.04 1.63
C ALA A 300 9.05 -12.27 2.36
N ALA A 301 8.47 -12.63 3.51
CA ALA A 301 8.80 -13.85 4.25
C ALA A 301 8.50 -15.14 3.48
N ALA A 302 7.48 -15.14 2.64
CA ALA A 302 7.09 -16.31 1.85
C ALA A 302 7.98 -16.53 0.60
N ALA A 303 8.84 -15.56 0.27
CA ALA A 303 9.77 -15.66 -0.83
C ALA A 303 10.88 -16.67 -0.54
N GLU A 304 11.23 -17.43 -1.57
CA GLU A 304 12.50 -18.15 -1.60
C GLU A 304 13.50 -17.31 -2.40
N CYS A 305 14.55 -16.87 -1.74
CA CYS A 305 15.58 -16.01 -2.30
C CYS A 305 16.96 -16.53 -1.87
N GLU A 306 17.96 -16.26 -2.71
CA GLU A 306 19.35 -16.63 -2.44
C GLU A 306 19.86 -16.04 -1.12
N THR A 307 19.47 -14.79 -0.82
CA THR A 307 19.85 -14.10 0.41
C THR A 307 18.68 -13.31 0.98
N PRO A 308 18.63 -13.07 2.30
CA PRO A 308 17.64 -12.18 2.90
C PRO A 308 17.65 -10.77 2.31
N VAL A 309 18.84 -10.30 1.91
CA VAL A 309 19.05 -8.99 1.26
C VAL A 309 18.33 -8.90 -0.09
N SER A 310 18.31 -9.99 -0.87
CA SER A 310 17.62 -10.03 -2.17
C SER A 310 16.12 -9.75 -2.02
N ALA A 311 15.47 -10.28 -0.97
CA ALA A 311 14.08 -9.96 -0.66
C ALA A 311 13.92 -8.48 -0.29
N GLY A 312 14.81 -7.94 0.55
CA GLY A 312 14.81 -6.52 0.90
C GLY A 312 14.95 -5.61 -0.32
N LEU A 313 15.89 -5.92 -1.22
CA LEU A 313 16.10 -5.17 -2.47
C LEU A 313 14.86 -5.20 -3.37
N THR A 314 14.20 -6.35 -3.47
CA THR A 314 12.96 -6.50 -4.23
C THR A 314 11.82 -5.65 -3.62
N GLN A 315 11.72 -5.59 -2.29
CA GLN A 315 10.73 -4.73 -1.62
C GLN A 315 11.00 -3.23 -1.85
N ALA A 316 12.27 -2.81 -1.80
CA ALA A 316 12.65 -1.44 -2.10
C ALA A 316 12.32 -1.03 -3.55
N LEU A 317 12.59 -1.92 -4.51
CA LEU A 317 12.20 -1.70 -5.91
C LEU A 317 10.68 -1.62 -6.07
N GLY A 318 9.94 -2.48 -5.36
CA GLY A 318 8.48 -2.47 -5.36
C GLY A 318 7.92 -1.10 -4.97
N VAL A 319 8.43 -0.47 -3.91
CA VAL A 319 8.03 0.89 -3.48
C VAL A 319 8.29 1.94 -4.57
N PHE A 320 9.45 1.85 -5.22
CA PHE A 320 9.80 2.77 -6.31
C PHE A 320 8.84 2.63 -7.50
N VAL A 321 8.63 1.41 -7.99
CA VAL A 321 7.73 1.14 -9.14
C VAL A 321 6.31 1.56 -8.81
N ASP A 322 5.81 1.20 -7.63
CA ASP A 322 4.48 1.54 -7.18
C ASP A 322 4.21 3.04 -7.21
N THR A 323 5.00 3.81 -6.46
CA THR A 323 4.65 5.20 -6.21
C THR A 323 5.28 6.16 -7.21
N ILE A 324 6.58 5.97 -7.54
CA ILE A 324 7.24 6.89 -8.49
C ILE A 324 6.76 6.67 -9.93
N VAL A 325 6.41 5.42 -10.30
CA VAL A 325 5.96 5.15 -11.66
C VAL A 325 4.43 5.14 -11.74
N ILE A 326 3.76 4.19 -11.08
CA ILE A 326 2.32 3.96 -11.31
C ILE A 326 1.44 5.05 -10.67
N CYS A 327 1.73 5.49 -9.44
CA CYS A 327 0.96 6.61 -8.85
C CYS A 327 1.15 7.91 -9.64
N SER A 328 2.36 8.14 -10.20
CA SER A 328 2.58 9.30 -11.08
C SER A 328 1.76 9.20 -12.36
N CYS A 329 1.55 8.00 -12.92
CA CYS A 329 0.65 7.81 -14.05
C CYS A 329 -0.75 8.32 -13.73
N THR A 330 -1.32 7.90 -12.61
CA THR A 330 -2.65 8.34 -12.18
C THR A 330 -2.71 9.85 -11.93
N ALA A 331 -1.69 10.39 -11.28
CA ALA A 331 -1.59 11.84 -11.03
C ALA A 331 -1.55 12.62 -12.35
N MET A 332 -0.72 12.19 -13.32
CA MET A 332 -0.61 12.88 -14.61
C MET A 332 -1.93 12.86 -15.42
N ILE A 333 -2.67 11.74 -15.39
CA ILE A 333 -3.99 11.67 -16.03
C ILE A 333 -4.91 12.76 -15.50
N MET A 334 -4.97 12.93 -14.16
CA MET A 334 -5.86 13.91 -13.53
C MET A 334 -5.36 15.34 -13.69
N LEU A 335 -4.06 15.58 -13.48
CA LEU A 335 -3.49 16.93 -13.48
C LEU A 335 -3.30 17.53 -14.87
N THR A 336 -3.30 16.73 -15.94
CA THR A 336 -3.31 17.21 -17.33
C THR A 336 -4.72 17.52 -17.85
N ALA A 337 -5.77 17.10 -17.13
CA ALA A 337 -7.12 17.50 -17.45
C ALA A 337 -7.39 18.96 -16.99
N PRO A 338 -8.21 19.74 -17.72
CA PRO A 338 -8.58 21.09 -17.32
C PRO A 338 -9.29 21.11 -15.96
N GLU A 339 -9.03 22.14 -15.18
CA GLU A 339 -9.58 22.27 -13.81
C GLU A 339 -11.11 22.23 -13.77
N ASN A 340 -11.78 22.85 -14.74
CA ASN A 340 -13.24 22.82 -14.84
C ASN A 340 -13.85 21.42 -15.07
N VAL A 341 -13.06 20.45 -15.50
CA VAL A 341 -13.49 19.05 -15.69
C VAL A 341 -13.42 18.27 -14.38
N VAL A 342 -12.45 18.61 -13.53
CA VAL A 342 -12.10 17.84 -12.32
C VAL A 342 -12.48 18.54 -11.02
N ALA A 343 -12.71 19.85 -11.03
CA ALA A 343 -13.01 20.62 -9.83
C ALA A 343 -14.27 20.13 -9.12
N GLY A 344 -14.18 20.00 -7.79
CA GLY A 344 -15.30 19.57 -6.94
C GLY A 344 -15.68 18.10 -7.06
N LYS A 345 -14.88 17.28 -7.78
CA LYS A 345 -15.09 15.85 -7.91
C LYS A 345 -14.23 15.08 -6.93
N GLU A 346 -14.76 13.97 -6.45
CA GLU A 346 -14.10 13.10 -5.48
C GLU A 346 -14.18 11.63 -5.92
N GLY A 347 -13.36 10.78 -5.33
CA GLY A 347 -13.36 9.36 -5.60
C GLY A 347 -13.20 9.04 -7.08
N MET A 348 -13.85 7.99 -7.54
CA MET A 348 -13.68 7.53 -8.93
C MET A 348 -14.26 8.49 -9.96
N ASP A 349 -15.20 9.37 -9.58
CA ASP A 349 -15.73 10.39 -10.48
C ASP A 349 -14.64 11.38 -10.95
N LEU A 350 -13.70 11.73 -10.07
CA LEU A 350 -12.55 12.57 -10.41
C LEU A 350 -11.67 11.93 -11.51
N LEU A 351 -11.22 10.69 -11.32
CA LEU A 351 -10.36 10.02 -12.28
C LEU A 351 -11.09 9.68 -13.59
N GLN A 352 -12.32 9.20 -13.50
CA GLN A 352 -13.11 8.86 -14.69
C GLN A 352 -13.52 10.08 -15.51
N SER A 353 -13.73 11.23 -14.87
CA SER A 353 -13.98 12.48 -15.59
C SER A 353 -12.72 12.98 -16.34
N ALA A 354 -11.55 12.88 -15.72
CA ALA A 354 -10.30 13.17 -16.39
C ALA A 354 -10.08 12.23 -17.60
N MET A 355 -10.35 10.93 -17.42
CA MET A 355 -10.23 9.96 -18.51
C MET A 355 -11.26 10.18 -19.63
N ARG A 356 -12.49 10.60 -19.29
CA ARG A 356 -13.52 10.99 -20.26
C ARG A 356 -13.05 12.17 -21.11
N TYR A 357 -12.41 13.15 -20.51
CA TYR A 357 -11.81 14.28 -21.23
C TYR A 357 -10.73 13.83 -22.20
N HIS A 358 -9.82 12.93 -21.80
CA HIS A 358 -8.70 12.50 -22.63
C HIS A 358 -9.09 11.51 -23.73
N LEU A 359 -9.97 10.56 -23.44
CA LEU A 359 -10.25 9.36 -24.25
C LEU A 359 -11.75 9.08 -24.48
N GLY A 360 -12.65 9.98 -24.05
CA GLY A 360 -14.10 9.78 -24.15
C GLY A 360 -14.60 8.61 -23.28
N GLU A 361 -15.68 7.99 -23.69
CA GLU A 361 -16.29 6.88 -22.94
C GLU A 361 -15.38 5.66 -22.84
N PHE A 362 -14.48 5.43 -23.81
CA PHE A 362 -13.47 4.38 -23.71
C PHE A 362 -12.61 4.54 -22.45
N GLY A 363 -12.22 5.77 -22.11
CA GLY A 363 -11.42 6.04 -20.92
C GLY A 363 -12.16 5.69 -19.63
N VAL A 364 -13.45 5.96 -19.56
CA VAL A 364 -14.29 5.63 -18.37
C VAL A 364 -14.42 4.13 -18.19
N ILE A 365 -14.70 3.40 -19.28
CA ILE A 365 -14.81 1.93 -19.28
C ILE A 365 -13.44 1.31 -18.95
N PHE A 366 -12.36 1.83 -19.53
CA PHE A 366 -11.00 1.35 -19.28
C PHE A 366 -10.64 1.45 -17.78
N ILE A 367 -10.96 2.58 -17.13
CA ILE A 367 -10.73 2.72 -15.68
C ILE A 367 -11.59 1.75 -14.88
N ALA A 368 -12.86 1.55 -15.23
CA ALA A 368 -13.73 0.62 -14.52
C ALA A 368 -13.20 -0.83 -14.57
N VAL A 369 -12.78 -1.29 -15.75
CA VAL A 369 -12.20 -2.63 -15.94
C VAL A 369 -10.85 -2.76 -15.24
N THR A 370 -9.97 -1.77 -15.42
CA THR A 370 -8.64 -1.78 -14.78
C THR A 370 -8.76 -1.77 -13.27
N LEU A 371 -9.63 -0.94 -12.72
CA LEU A 371 -9.87 -0.87 -11.28
C LEU A 371 -10.44 -2.17 -10.73
N PHE A 372 -11.38 -2.81 -11.44
CA PHE A 372 -11.91 -4.11 -11.04
C PHE A 372 -10.78 -5.15 -10.92
N LEU A 373 -9.91 -5.24 -11.92
CA LEU A 373 -8.81 -6.19 -11.94
C LEU A 373 -7.76 -5.87 -10.86
N PHE A 374 -7.37 -4.61 -10.69
CA PHE A 374 -6.46 -4.17 -9.64
C PHE A 374 -7.05 -4.41 -8.25
N SER A 375 -8.31 -4.09 -8.05
CA SER A 375 -9.02 -4.30 -6.79
C SER A 375 -9.09 -5.77 -6.43
N PHE A 376 -9.35 -6.63 -7.41
CA PHE A 376 -9.40 -8.06 -7.21
C PHE A 376 -8.02 -8.62 -6.84
N SER A 377 -6.95 -8.18 -7.51
CA SER A 377 -5.58 -8.55 -7.16
C SER A 377 -5.20 -8.08 -5.76
N THR A 378 -5.54 -6.84 -5.40
CA THR A 378 -5.32 -6.30 -4.05
C THR A 378 -6.05 -7.13 -3.00
N PHE A 379 -7.31 -7.50 -3.25
CA PHE A 379 -8.10 -8.33 -2.33
C PHE A 379 -7.45 -9.71 -2.07
N LEU A 380 -6.98 -10.37 -3.11
CA LEU A 380 -6.23 -11.63 -2.95
C LEU A 380 -4.92 -11.43 -2.18
N GLY A 381 -4.21 -10.33 -2.45
CA GLY A 381 -2.95 -10.00 -1.80
C GLY A 381 -3.10 -9.71 -0.30
N ILE A 382 -4.10 -8.92 0.11
CA ILE A 382 -4.34 -8.66 1.54
C ILE A 382 -4.77 -9.91 2.29
N LEU A 383 -5.51 -10.82 1.66
CA LEU A 383 -5.82 -12.13 2.24
C LEU A 383 -4.57 -13.01 2.36
N PHE A 384 -3.64 -12.90 1.42
CA PHE A 384 -2.33 -13.54 1.53
C PHE A 384 -1.54 -13.01 2.73
N TYR A 385 -1.53 -11.70 2.99
CA TYR A 385 -0.90 -11.14 4.17
C TYR A 385 -1.59 -11.58 5.47
N ALA A 386 -2.92 -11.58 5.46
CA ALA A 386 -3.73 -11.94 6.62
C ALA A 386 -3.47 -13.35 7.12
N ARG A 387 -3.14 -14.31 6.23
CA ARG A 387 -2.91 -15.70 6.63
C ARG A 387 -1.82 -15.86 7.68
N SER A 388 -0.74 -15.08 7.58
CA SER A 388 0.36 -15.09 8.56
C SER A 388 -0.11 -14.61 9.94
N ASN A 389 -0.88 -13.52 9.99
CA ASN A 389 -1.40 -12.96 11.23
C ASN A 389 -2.49 -13.84 11.85
N VAL A 390 -3.37 -14.43 11.04
CA VAL A 390 -4.38 -15.41 11.50
C VAL A 390 -3.70 -16.63 12.10
N ALA A 391 -2.67 -17.16 11.43
CA ALA A 391 -1.91 -18.31 11.95
C ALA A 391 -1.18 -17.98 13.25
N TYR A 392 -0.60 -16.78 13.37
CA TYR A 392 0.05 -16.32 14.59
C TYR A 392 -0.92 -16.24 15.76
N LEU A 393 -2.14 -15.70 15.57
CA LEU A 393 -3.11 -15.49 16.63
C LEU A 393 -3.85 -16.78 17.04
N PHE A 394 -4.27 -17.57 16.06
CA PHE A 394 -5.22 -18.67 16.29
C PHE A 394 -4.62 -20.06 16.01
N GLY A 395 -3.37 -20.11 15.52
CA GLY A 395 -2.68 -21.35 15.16
C GLY A 395 -3.07 -21.91 13.78
N ASP A 396 -2.50 -23.06 13.47
CA ASP A 396 -2.53 -23.67 12.14
C ASP A 396 -3.80 -24.53 11.95
N LYS A 397 -4.95 -23.85 11.79
CA LYS A 397 -6.23 -24.51 11.53
C LYS A 397 -6.97 -23.81 10.39
N TRP A 398 -7.43 -24.58 9.43
CA TRP A 398 -8.18 -24.08 8.27
C TRP A 398 -9.45 -23.31 8.65
N ILE A 399 -10.09 -23.65 9.75
CA ILE A 399 -11.31 -22.97 10.21
C ILE A 399 -11.08 -21.48 10.43
N PHE A 400 -9.97 -21.08 11.07
CA PHE A 400 -9.69 -19.67 11.34
C PHE A 400 -9.35 -18.90 10.06
N GLN A 401 -8.64 -19.54 9.14
CA GLN A 401 -8.37 -18.96 7.82
C GLN A 401 -9.69 -18.73 7.05
N THR A 402 -10.61 -19.71 7.09
CA THR A 402 -11.91 -19.61 6.42
C THR A 402 -12.79 -18.55 7.07
N LEU A 403 -12.83 -18.47 8.42
CA LEU A 403 -13.60 -17.45 9.13
C LEU A 403 -13.14 -16.03 8.78
N TYR A 404 -11.81 -15.82 8.68
CA TYR A 404 -11.30 -14.51 8.27
C TYR A 404 -11.63 -14.18 6.81
N LYS A 405 -11.57 -15.14 5.90
CA LYS A 405 -12.00 -14.95 4.51
C LYS A 405 -13.49 -14.57 4.42
N ILE A 406 -14.34 -15.20 5.23
CA ILE A 406 -15.77 -14.85 5.31
C ILE A 406 -15.94 -13.43 5.85
N LEU A 407 -15.20 -13.06 6.91
CA LEU A 407 -15.22 -11.70 7.44
C LEU A 407 -14.81 -10.67 6.37
N ALA A 408 -13.74 -10.95 5.62
CA ALA A 408 -13.31 -10.07 4.53
C ALA A 408 -14.37 -9.94 3.41
N LEU A 409 -15.09 -11.01 3.08
CA LEU A 409 -16.22 -10.98 2.13
C LEU A 409 -17.40 -10.15 2.66
N VAL A 410 -17.69 -10.24 3.95
CA VAL A 410 -18.70 -9.40 4.60
C VAL A 410 -18.28 -7.93 4.55
N MET A 411 -17.01 -7.63 4.81
CA MET A 411 -16.49 -6.25 4.72
C MET A 411 -16.51 -5.75 3.27
N LEU A 412 -16.22 -6.60 2.29
CA LEU A 412 -16.37 -6.28 0.87
C LEU A 412 -17.83 -5.91 0.54
N PHE A 413 -18.81 -6.64 1.07
CA PHE A 413 -20.24 -6.35 0.87
C PHE A 413 -20.63 -5.03 1.52
N ILE A 414 -20.23 -4.79 2.78
CA ILE A 414 -20.51 -3.55 3.51
C ILE A 414 -19.95 -2.35 2.75
N GLY A 415 -18.69 -2.44 2.29
CA GLY A 415 -18.04 -1.35 1.56
C GLY A 415 -18.74 -0.94 0.27
N GLY A 416 -19.32 -1.91 -0.47
CA GLY A 416 -20.02 -1.62 -1.70
C GLY A 416 -21.34 -0.84 -1.54
N ILE A 417 -21.91 -0.84 -0.33
CA ILE A 417 -23.16 -0.11 -0.02
C ILE A 417 -22.94 1.06 0.95
N ALA A 418 -21.73 1.23 1.49
CA ALA A 418 -21.40 2.27 2.46
C ALA A 418 -21.01 3.59 1.78
N ALA A 419 -21.14 4.70 2.53
CA ALA A 419 -20.68 6.01 2.07
C ALA A 419 -19.14 6.06 1.95
N TYR A 420 -18.64 6.80 0.96
CA TYR A 420 -17.22 6.92 0.63
C TYR A 420 -16.34 7.32 1.82
N THR A 421 -16.78 8.30 2.61
CA THR A 421 -16.02 8.79 3.77
C THR A 421 -15.84 7.74 4.86
N PHE A 422 -16.86 6.90 5.09
CA PHE A 422 -16.84 5.86 6.13
C PHE A 422 -15.86 4.72 5.86
N VAL A 423 -15.68 4.33 4.60
CA VAL A 423 -14.87 3.14 4.25
C VAL A 423 -13.37 3.35 4.45
N TRP A 424 -12.90 4.60 4.43
CA TRP A 424 -11.48 4.90 4.61
C TRP A 424 -11.00 4.81 6.05
N ASP A 425 -11.83 5.19 7.03
CA ASP A 425 -11.40 5.35 8.42
C ASP A 425 -10.88 4.05 9.04
N LEU A 426 -11.55 2.93 8.77
CA LEU A 426 -11.14 1.63 9.31
C LEU A 426 -9.78 1.16 8.75
N GLY A 427 -9.55 1.35 7.45
CA GLY A 427 -8.29 1.04 6.80
C GLY A 427 -7.15 1.92 7.32
N ASP A 428 -7.40 3.22 7.41
CA ASP A 428 -6.43 4.20 7.90
C ASP A 428 -6.07 4.00 9.38
N VAL A 429 -7.03 3.62 10.23
CA VAL A 429 -6.77 3.24 11.62
C VAL A 429 -5.90 1.99 11.69
N GLY A 430 -6.25 0.95 10.92
CA GLY A 430 -5.51 -0.30 10.92
C GLY A 430 -4.06 -0.12 10.47
N ILE A 431 -3.84 0.57 9.34
CA ILE A 431 -2.48 0.81 8.83
C ILE A 431 -1.66 1.71 9.76
N GLY A 432 -2.32 2.68 10.42
CA GLY A 432 -1.67 3.54 11.40
C GLY A 432 -1.19 2.77 12.64
N LEU A 433 -2.03 1.90 13.19
CA LEU A 433 -1.65 1.05 14.33
C LEU A 433 -0.53 0.07 13.96
N MET A 434 -0.62 -0.58 12.79
CA MET A 434 0.46 -1.43 12.28
C MET A 434 1.79 -0.66 12.22
N THR A 435 1.75 0.55 11.68
CA THR A 435 2.92 1.42 11.51
C THR A 435 3.60 1.72 12.85
N ILE A 436 2.84 2.02 13.90
CA ILE A 436 3.40 2.28 15.24
C ILE A 436 4.21 1.08 15.75
N PHE A 437 3.59 -0.11 15.73
CA PHE A 437 4.26 -1.31 16.23
C PHE A 437 5.46 -1.70 15.37
N ASN A 438 5.33 -1.57 14.05
CA ASN A 438 6.37 -1.95 13.13
C ASN A 438 7.55 -0.97 13.16
N THR A 439 7.32 0.34 13.06
CA THR A 439 8.42 1.32 13.11
C THR A 439 9.18 1.27 14.42
N GLY A 440 8.49 1.08 15.54
CA GLY A 440 9.13 0.92 16.85
C GLY A 440 10.12 -0.25 16.88
N ILE A 441 9.74 -1.41 16.35
CA ILE A 441 10.61 -2.58 16.34
C ILE A 441 11.73 -2.47 15.29
N LEU A 442 11.52 -1.76 14.19
CA LEU A 442 12.55 -1.57 13.16
C LEU A 442 13.80 -0.86 13.71
N TYR A 443 13.66 0.11 14.64
CA TYR A 443 14.80 0.72 15.31
C TYR A 443 15.61 -0.27 16.14
N LEU A 444 14.95 -1.27 16.74
CA LEU A 444 15.60 -2.27 17.58
C LEU A 444 16.26 -3.39 16.75
N LEU A 445 15.60 -3.84 15.68
CA LEU A 445 16.03 -4.96 14.84
C LEU A 445 16.78 -4.55 13.58
N GLY A 446 16.66 -3.30 13.15
CA GLY A 446 17.25 -2.81 11.89
C GLY A 446 18.75 -3.07 11.77
N GLY A 447 19.46 -3.16 12.89
CA GLY A 447 20.87 -3.56 12.93
C GLY A 447 21.14 -4.92 12.29
N GLN A 448 20.21 -5.89 12.39
CA GLN A 448 20.36 -7.21 11.76
C GLN A 448 20.31 -7.09 10.23
N ALA A 449 19.35 -6.32 9.70
CA ALA A 449 19.24 -6.08 8.27
C ALA A 449 20.47 -5.31 7.71
N LEU A 450 20.97 -4.32 8.48
CA LEU A 450 22.19 -3.59 8.10
C LEU A 450 23.44 -4.46 8.14
N SER A 451 23.52 -5.43 9.06
CA SER A 451 24.64 -6.40 9.09
C SER A 451 24.57 -7.35 7.89
N ALA A 452 23.39 -7.87 7.55
CA ALA A 452 23.18 -8.68 6.36
C ALA A 452 23.53 -7.90 5.07
N LEU A 453 23.20 -6.60 5.01
CA LEU A 453 23.57 -5.74 3.87
C LEU A 453 25.09 -5.61 3.74
N LYS A 454 25.82 -5.41 4.85
CA LYS A 454 27.28 -5.31 4.84
C LYS A 454 27.92 -6.62 4.36
N GLU A 455 27.42 -7.76 4.83
CA GLU A 455 27.89 -9.08 4.41
C GLU A 455 27.66 -9.27 2.90
N PHE A 456 26.47 -8.97 2.40
CA PHE A 456 26.15 -9.01 0.98
C PHE A 456 27.08 -8.13 0.13
N GLU A 457 27.43 -6.92 0.61
CA GLU A 457 28.35 -6.01 -0.09
C GLU A 457 29.80 -6.48 -0.03
N SER A 458 30.21 -7.23 0.99
CA SER A 458 31.57 -7.78 1.10
C SER A 458 31.81 -9.00 0.23
N THR A 459 30.75 -9.68 -0.22
CA THR A 459 30.82 -10.86 -1.10
C THR A 459 30.72 -10.52 -2.58
N LYS A 460 30.58 -9.24 -2.92
CA LYS A 460 30.62 -8.70 -4.28
C LYS A 460 32.02 -8.33 -4.70
#